data_40e56b75f812dee02e6eef7e157d447e
#
_entry.id   40e56b75f812dee02e6eef7e157d447e
#
_cell.length_a   1.000
_cell.length_b   1.000
_cell.length_c   1.000
_cell.angle_alpha   90.00
_cell.angle_beta   90.00
_cell.angle_gamma   90.00
#
_symmetry.space_group_name_H-M   'P 1'
#
loop_
_entity.id
_entity.type
_entity.pdbx_description
1 polymer ?
#
loop_
_entity_poly.entity_id
_entity_poly.type
_entity_poly.pdbx_seq_one_letter_code
_entity_poly.pdbx_strand_id
1 'polypeptide(L)'
;MRQAEFDGKGSCIRWTEATGAEPARVYVHGLGSASTVYNAHIAARSELAGRRTLFVDLPGHGISDRPADFGYALEDHADALAAALDEAGVTAAELVAHSMGGAVAIVLAHRRPELVSRLVLVEANLDPYPPVKAGSSGIASYTEEEYVENGGHARVLDKVGPSWAATMRLADPRALHRTAIGLVRGTVPTMRHLLEELTADRVYLQGALSGELVNREELEAAGVRVVTVPGAGHNVMFDNPDVLVAEVAGKV
;
A
#
# COMPACT_ATOMS: atom_id res chain seq x y z
N MET A 1 -19.21 -6.51 -0.41
CA MET A 1 -17.95 -7.17 -0.08
C MET A 1 -17.75 -8.35 -1.03
N ARG A 2 -16.59 -8.50 -1.60
CA ARG A 2 -16.18 -9.59 -2.50
C ARG A 2 -14.87 -10.21 -1.98
N GLN A 3 -14.49 -11.36 -2.52
CA GLN A 3 -13.30 -12.09 -2.12
C GLN A 3 -12.74 -12.95 -3.25
N ALA A 4 -11.43 -13.25 -3.17
CA ALA A 4 -10.73 -14.21 -3.99
C ALA A 4 -9.82 -15.08 -3.13
N GLU A 5 -9.70 -16.36 -3.46
CA GLU A 5 -8.71 -17.23 -2.83
C GLU A 5 -7.31 -16.89 -3.33
N PHE A 6 -6.29 -16.90 -2.43
CA PHE A 6 -4.93 -16.49 -2.80
C PHE A 6 -3.82 -17.50 -2.46
N ASP A 7 -4.11 -18.55 -1.68
CA ASP A 7 -3.07 -19.47 -1.18
C ASP A 7 -3.28 -20.95 -1.55
N GLY A 8 -4.34 -21.28 -2.29
CA GLY A 8 -4.69 -22.66 -2.63
C GLY A 8 -5.13 -23.52 -1.43
N LYS A 9 -5.40 -22.87 -0.26
CA LYS A 9 -5.81 -23.52 0.99
C LYS A 9 -7.14 -22.95 1.52
N GLY A 10 -7.78 -22.09 0.73
CA GLY A 10 -9.07 -21.47 1.04
C GLY A 10 -9.00 -20.12 1.72
N SER A 11 -7.80 -19.57 1.96
CA SER A 11 -7.67 -18.21 2.50
C SER A 11 -8.00 -17.16 1.46
N CYS A 12 -8.78 -16.15 1.85
CA CYS A 12 -9.31 -15.15 0.94
C CYS A 12 -8.78 -13.74 1.22
N ILE A 13 -8.36 -13.07 0.14
CA ILE A 13 -8.23 -11.62 0.09
C ILE A 13 -9.61 -11.01 -0.18
N ARG A 14 -9.94 -9.91 0.53
CA ARG A 14 -11.27 -9.29 0.45
C ARG A 14 -11.21 -7.82 0.12
N TRP A 15 -12.27 -7.34 -0.54
CA TRP A 15 -12.45 -5.93 -0.84
C TRP A 15 -13.92 -5.49 -0.75
N THR A 16 -14.09 -4.21 -0.54
CA THR A 16 -15.37 -3.52 -0.79
C THR A 16 -15.31 -2.83 -2.15
N GLU A 17 -16.46 -2.73 -2.83
CA GLU A 17 -16.51 -2.23 -4.18
C GLU A 17 -17.70 -1.30 -4.38
N ALA A 18 -17.46 -0.18 -5.06
CA ALA A 18 -18.47 0.70 -5.63
C ALA A 18 -18.47 0.54 -7.16
N THR A 19 -19.64 0.38 -7.74
CA THR A 19 -19.81 0.28 -9.20
C THR A 19 -19.52 1.60 -9.90
N GLY A 20 -19.04 1.54 -11.14
CA GLY A 20 -18.71 2.73 -11.93
C GLY A 20 -18.06 2.38 -13.26
N ALA A 21 -17.54 3.38 -13.94
CA ALA A 21 -16.85 3.25 -15.23
C ALA A 21 -15.43 2.67 -15.06
N GLU A 22 -14.98 1.93 -16.06
CA GLU A 22 -13.59 1.48 -16.21
C GLU A 22 -12.69 2.61 -16.79
N PRO A 23 -11.36 2.52 -16.62
CA PRO A 23 -10.67 1.52 -15.82
C PRO A 23 -10.96 1.67 -14.33
N ALA A 24 -10.95 0.55 -13.61
CA ALA A 24 -11.20 0.54 -12.18
C ALA A 24 -10.10 1.28 -11.41
N ARG A 25 -10.48 1.95 -10.32
CA ARG A 25 -9.56 2.53 -9.34
C ARG A 25 -9.48 1.63 -8.14
N VAL A 26 -8.27 1.24 -7.76
CA VAL A 26 -8.01 0.30 -6.67
C VAL A 26 -7.16 0.97 -5.59
N TYR A 27 -7.70 1.07 -4.39
CA TYR A 27 -7.00 1.61 -3.23
C TYR A 27 -6.33 0.49 -2.45
N VAL A 28 -5.02 0.66 -2.17
CA VAL A 28 -4.19 -0.30 -1.43
C VAL A 28 -3.52 0.39 -0.24
N HIS A 29 -3.80 -0.10 0.94
CA HIS A 29 -3.38 0.51 2.21
C HIS A 29 -1.92 0.21 2.59
N GLY A 30 -1.38 0.96 3.57
CA GLY A 30 -0.09 0.72 4.20
C GLY A 30 -0.13 -0.30 5.35
N LEU A 31 1.04 -0.58 5.94
CA LEU A 31 1.20 -1.50 7.05
C LEU A 31 0.30 -1.12 8.25
N GLY A 32 -0.44 -2.08 8.76
CA GLY A 32 -1.35 -1.87 9.90
C GLY A 32 -2.54 -0.97 9.60
N SER A 33 -2.87 -0.76 8.31
CA SER A 33 -4.00 0.06 7.88
C SER A 33 -5.12 -0.80 7.28
N ALA A 34 -6.18 -0.15 6.80
CA ALA A 34 -7.27 -0.76 6.04
C ALA A 34 -7.71 0.21 4.93
N SER A 35 -7.92 -0.30 3.72
CA SER A 35 -8.09 0.54 2.54
C SER A 35 -9.32 1.43 2.61
N THR A 36 -10.45 0.91 3.08
CA THR A 36 -11.67 1.71 3.25
C THR A 36 -11.48 2.84 4.27
N VAL A 37 -10.84 2.55 5.41
CA VAL A 37 -10.65 3.54 6.49
C VAL A 37 -9.76 4.71 6.04
N TYR A 38 -8.71 4.42 5.28
CA TYR A 38 -7.74 5.43 4.85
C TYR A 38 -8.17 6.20 3.60
N ASN A 39 -9.00 5.61 2.74
CA ASN A 39 -9.23 6.18 1.41
C ASN A 39 -10.70 6.45 1.06
N ALA A 40 -11.69 6.03 1.87
CA ALA A 40 -13.09 6.24 1.52
C ALA A 40 -13.46 7.73 1.37
N HIS A 41 -12.92 8.61 2.24
CA HIS A 41 -13.15 10.06 2.16
C HIS A 41 -12.50 10.70 0.92
N ILE A 42 -11.40 10.13 0.42
CA ILE A 42 -10.77 10.52 -0.85
C ILE A 42 -11.65 10.09 -2.02
N ALA A 43 -12.03 8.81 -2.07
CA ALA A 43 -12.85 8.26 -3.14
C ALA A 43 -14.24 8.90 -3.23
N ALA A 44 -14.78 9.40 -2.12
CA ALA A 44 -16.08 10.07 -2.05
C ALA A 44 -16.08 11.50 -2.62
N ARG A 45 -14.92 12.05 -3.00
CA ARG A 45 -14.83 13.39 -3.59
C ARG A 45 -15.47 13.41 -4.98
N SER A 46 -16.20 14.47 -5.27
CA SER A 46 -16.94 14.65 -6.54
C SER A 46 -16.05 14.54 -7.76
N GLU A 47 -14.79 14.99 -7.66
CA GLU A 47 -13.77 14.94 -8.70
C GLU A 47 -13.42 13.51 -9.13
N LEU A 48 -13.64 12.55 -8.24
CA LEU A 48 -13.32 11.12 -8.42
C LEU A 48 -14.56 10.26 -8.65
N ALA A 49 -15.75 10.85 -8.65
CA ALA A 49 -17.02 10.15 -8.79
C ALA A 49 -17.16 9.44 -10.16
N GLY A 50 -17.96 8.38 -10.17
CA GLY A 50 -18.33 7.67 -11.40
C GLY A 50 -17.37 6.57 -11.84
N ARG A 51 -16.21 6.43 -11.20
CA ARG A 51 -15.26 5.32 -11.44
C ARG A 51 -15.64 4.08 -10.63
N ARG A 52 -15.50 2.90 -11.22
CA ARG A 52 -15.50 1.65 -10.48
C ARG A 52 -14.36 1.69 -9.46
N THR A 53 -14.67 1.48 -8.20
CA THR A 53 -13.69 1.68 -7.10
C THR A 53 -13.64 0.46 -6.21
N LEU A 54 -12.45 -0.07 -5.98
CA LEU A 54 -12.17 -1.18 -5.09
C LEU A 54 -11.30 -0.70 -3.92
N PHE A 55 -11.65 -1.11 -2.70
CA PHE A 55 -10.83 -0.93 -1.49
C PHE A 55 -10.39 -2.33 -1.05
N VAL A 56 -9.15 -2.68 -1.36
CA VAL A 56 -8.61 -4.02 -1.11
C VAL A 56 -7.83 -4.02 0.19
N ASP A 57 -8.21 -4.89 1.13
CA ASP A 57 -7.40 -5.14 2.32
C ASP A 57 -6.45 -6.31 2.05
N LEU A 58 -5.15 -6.08 2.20
CA LEU A 58 -4.12 -7.09 1.97
C LEU A 58 -4.20 -8.23 3.00
N PRO A 59 -3.70 -9.44 2.69
CA PRO A 59 -3.65 -10.55 3.64
C PRO A 59 -3.12 -10.13 5.02
N GLY A 60 -3.75 -10.63 6.08
CA GLY A 60 -3.39 -10.27 7.44
C GLY A 60 -3.95 -8.94 7.95
N HIS A 61 -4.65 -8.16 7.12
CA HIS A 61 -5.17 -6.84 7.45
C HIS A 61 -6.70 -6.75 7.24
N GLY A 62 -7.33 -5.82 7.94
CA GLY A 62 -8.72 -5.44 7.76
C GLY A 62 -9.67 -6.64 7.71
N ILE A 63 -10.38 -6.79 6.60
CA ILE A 63 -11.39 -7.85 6.38
C ILE A 63 -10.83 -9.11 5.68
N SER A 64 -9.57 -9.12 5.27
CA SER A 64 -8.90 -10.27 4.64
C SER A 64 -8.48 -11.34 5.65
N ASP A 65 -8.31 -12.59 5.18
CA ASP A 65 -7.89 -13.70 6.04
C ASP A 65 -6.43 -13.57 6.49
N ARG A 66 -6.10 -14.33 7.54
CA ARG A 66 -4.85 -14.21 8.31
C ARG A 66 -4.18 -15.56 8.51
N PRO A 67 -3.84 -16.30 7.42
CA PRO A 67 -3.26 -17.63 7.56
C PRO A 67 -1.88 -17.57 8.23
N ALA A 68 -1.70 -18.38 9.29
CA ALA A 68 -0.48 -18.38 10.09
C ALA A 68 0.75 -18.91 9.32
N ASP A 69 0.53 -19.70 8.30
CA ASP A 69 1.56 -20.32 7.45
C ASP A 69 1.85 -19.53 6.16
N PHE A 70 1.26 -18.34 5.99
CA PHE A 70 1.55 -17.45 4.87
C PHE A 70 2.83 -16.63 5.14
N GLY A 71 3.60 -16.37 4.08
CA GLY A 71 4.91 -15.71 4.19
C GLY A 71 4.81 -14.22 4.53
N TYR A 72 3.80 -13.54 3.96
CA TYR A 72 3.60 -12.09 4.08
C TYR A 72 4.78 -11.25 3.52
N ALA A 73 5.56 -11.80 2.59
CA ALA A 73 6.51 -11.03 1.82
C ALA A 73 5.79 -10.05 0.87
N LEU A 74 6.50 -9.04 0.36
CA LEU A 74 5.91 -8.09 -0.58
C LEU A 74 5.40 -8.79 -1.85
N GLU A 75 6.12 -9.80 -2.28
CA GLU A 75 5.76 -10.66 -3.41
C GLU A 75 4.49 -11.47 -3.14
N ASP A 76 4.35 -12.02 -1.93
CA ASP A 76 3.15 -12.78 -1.53
C ASP A 76 1.90 -11.88 -1.51
N HIS A 77 2.04 -10.64 -1.01
CA HIS A 77 0.98 -9.65 -1.06
C HIS A 77 0.63 -9.23 -2.48
N ALA A 78 1.62 -9.12 -3.36
CA ALA A 78 1.39 -8.77 -4.77
C ALA A 78 0.64 -9.89 -5.51
N ASP A 79 0.98 -11.15 -5.27
CA ASP A 79 0.29 -12.30 -5.85
C ASP A 79 -1.16 -12.41 -5.32
N ALA A 80 -1.39 -12.15 -4.03
CA ALA A 80 -2.74 -12.08 -3.47
C ALA A 80 -3.56 -10.92 -4.06
N LEU A 81 -2.95 -9.75 -4.24
CA LEU A 81 -3.61 -8.60 -4.89
C LEU A 81 -3.96 -8.92 -6.35
N ALA A 82 -3.07 -9.61 -7.08
CA ALA A 82 -3.35 -10.09 -8.43
C ALA A 82 -4.58 -10.99 -8.47
N ALA A 83 -4.69 -11.95 -7.54
CA ALA A 83 -5.85 -12.84 -7.43
C ALA A 83 -7.16 -12.04 -7.20
N ALA A 84 -7.13 -10.98 -6.39
CA ALA A 84 -8.29 -10.12 -6.19
C ALA A 84 -8.69 -9.38 -7.48
N LEU A 85 -7.73 -8.86 -8.25
CA LEU A 85 -8.00 -8.15 -9.51
C LEU A 85 -8.50 -9.11 -10.58
N ASP A 86 -7.91 -10.30 -10.71
CA ASP A 86 -8.35 -11.36 -11.64
C ASP A 86 -9.81 -11.76 -11.34
N GLU A 87 -10.14 -12.06 -10.08
CA GLU A 87 -11.51 -12.42 -9.66
C GLU A 87 -12.51 -11.27 -9.84
N ALA A 88 -12.06 -10.02 -9.67
CA ALA A 88 -12.86 -8.85 -9.93
C ALA A 88 -13.05 -8.57 -11.43
N GLY A 89 -12.33 -9.26 -12.32
CA GLY A 89 -12.30 -9.02 -13.76
C GLY A 89 -11.73 -7.64 -14.10
N VAL A 90 -10.75 -7.17 -13.31
CA VAL A 90 -10.11 -5.86 -13.48
C VAL A 90 -8.88 -6.01 -14.36
N THR A 91 -8.80 -5.21 -15.41
CA THR A 91 -7.62 -5.07 -16.26
C THR A 91 -7.24 -3.60 -16.35
N ALA A 92 -5.95 -3.30 -16.52
CA ALA A 92 -5.45 -1.93 -16.69
C ALA A 92 -5.93 -0.95 -15.58
N ALA A 93 -5.91 -1.39 -14.31
CA ALA A 93 -6.34 -0.60 -13.17
C ALA A 93 -5.48 0.65 -12.94
N GLU A 94 -6.09 1.68 -12.35
CA GLU A 94 -5.40 2.75 -11.65
C GLU A 94 -5.23 2.33 -10.18
N LEU A 95 -4.00 2.11 -9.72
CA LEU A 95 -3.71 1.79 -8.32
C LEU A 95 -3.33 3.06 -7.56
N VAL A 96 -4.07 3.35 -6.49
CA VAL A 96 -3.75 4.39 -5.50
C VAL A 96 -3.24 3.69 -4.26
N ALA A 97 -1.93 3.71 -4.04
CA ALA A 97 -1.27 2.83 -3.11
C ALA A 97 -0.37 3.58 -2.13
N HIS A 98 -0.58 3.35 -0.82
CA HIS A 98 0.10 4.05 0.26
C HIS A 98 1.20 3.19 0.90
N SER A 99 2.39 3.77 1.13
CA SER A 99 3.46 3.17 1.95
C SER A 99 3.79 1.74 1.50
N MET A 100 3.64 0.75 2.37
CA MET A 100 3.77 -0.69 2.07
C MET A 100 2.92 -1.11 0.86
N GLY A 101 1.67 -0.65 0.78
CA GLY A 101 0.81 -0.94 -0.37
C GLY A 101 1.38 -0.42 -1.68
N GLY A 102 2.15 0.68 -1.63
CA GLY A 102 2.89 1.19 -2.79
C GLY A 102 4.01 0.23 -3.23
N ALA A 103 4.78 -0.33 -2.29
CA ALA A 103 5.77 -1.35 -2.59
C ALA A 103 5.13 -2.60 -3.22
N VAL A 104 4.00 -3.06 -2.66
CA VAL A 104 3.21 -4.19 -3.21
C VAL A 104 2.69 -3.87 -4.63
N ALA A 105 2.18 -2.65 -4.85
CA ALA A 105 1.67 -2.23 -6.16
C ALA A 105 2.77 -2.16 -7.23
N ILE A 106 3.99 -1.75 -6.86
CA ILE A 106 5.16 -1.76 -7.76
C ILE A 106 5.51 -3.21 -8.15
N VAL A 107 5.59 -4.11 -7.18
CA VAL A 107 5.88 -5.53 -7.43
C VAL A 107 4.79 -6.14 -8.32
N LEU A 108 3.52 -5.86 -8.05
CA LEU A 108 2.41 -6.31 -8.89
C LEU A 108 2.55 -5.81 -10.33
N ALA A 109 2.75 -4.49 -10.52
CA ALA A 109 2.85 -3.90 -11.85
C ALA A 109 4.02 -4.47 -12.68
N HIS A 110 5.13 -4.82 -12.01
CA HIS A 110 6.26 -5.48 -12.67
C HIS A 110 5.93 -6.93 -13.07
N ARG A 111 5.25 -7.69 -12.20
CA ARG A 111 4.93 -9.11 -12.44
C ARG A 111 3.74 -9.31 -13.37
N ARG A 112 2.77 -8.42 -13.33
CA ARG A 112 1.49 -8.47 -14.04
C ARG A 112 1.15 -7.12 -14.67
N PRO A 113 1.96 -6.67 -15.64
CA PRO A 113 1.82 -5.32 -16.23
C PRO A 113 0.45 -5.09 -16.89
N GLU A 114 -0.23 -6.14 -17.33
CA GLU A 114 -1.55 -6.04 -17.92
C GLU A 114 -2.65 -5.65 -16.92
N LEU A 115 -2.41 -5.83 -15.63
CA LEU A 115 -3.35 -5.44 -14.57
C LEU A 115 -3.29 -3.96 -14.21
N VAL A 116 -2.20 -3.26 -14.59
CA VAL A 116 -1.91 -1.91 -14.08
C VAL A 116 -1.61 -0.95 -15.21
N SER A 117 -2.44 0.08 -15.40
CA SER A 117 -2.20 1.15 -16.36
C SER A 117 -1.59 2.41 -15.72
N ARG A 118 -1.85 2.61 -14.42
CA ARG A 118 -1.38 3.79 -13.70
C ARG A 118 -1.10 3.49 -12.24
N LEU A 119 -0.01 4.05 -11.72
CA LEU A 119 0.35 4.04 -10.29
C LEU A 119 0.31 5.45 -9.72
N VAL A 120 -0.50 5.68 -8.69
CA VAL A 120 -0.46 6.85 -7.83
C VAL A 120 0.09 6.39 -6.48
N LEU A 121 1.37 6.57 -6.28
CA LEU A 121 2.13 6.10 -5.13
C LEU A 121 2.20 7.21 -4.07
N VAL A 122 1.69 6.94 -2.88
CA VAL A 122 1.69 7.88 -1.76
C VAL A 122 2.70 7.43 -0.73
N GLU A 123 3.83 8.13 -0.61
CA GLU A 123 4.89 7.80 0.36
C GLU A 123 5.32 6.32 0.32
N ALA A 124 5.37 5.73 -0.90
CA ALA A 124 5.69 4.32 -1.09
C ALA A 124 7.12 3.97 -0.65
N ASN A 125 7.30 2.78 -0.09
CA ASN A 125 8.62 2.26 0.22
C ASN A 125 9.33 1.83 -1.07
N LEU A 126 10.49 2.42 -1.35
CA LEU A 126 11.25 2.18 -2.58
C LEU A 126 12.53 1.37 -2.35
N ASP A 127 13.12 1.52 -1.18
CA ASP A 127 14.44 0.94 -0.87
C ASP A 127 14.42 0.16 0.44
N PRO A 128 15.31 -0.83 0.61
CA PRO A 128 15.58 -1.44 1.91
C PRO A 128 16.01 -0.38 2.93
N TYR A 129 15.68 -0.59 4.20
CA TYR A 129 16.07 0.34 5.27
C TYR A 129 16.37 -0.41 6.58
N PRO A 130 17.07 0.20 7.54
CA PRO A 130 17.38 -0.46 8.80
C PRO A 130 16.11 -0.76 9.60
N PRO A 131 16.10 -1.82 10.44
CA PRO A 131 14.95 -2.24 11.25
C PRO A 131 14.35 -1.13 12.12
N VAL A 132 15.20 -0.22 12.59
CA VAL A 132 14.78 0.99 13.32
C VAL A 132 15.06 2.21 12.44
N LYS A 133 14.02 2.76 11.84
CA LYS A 133 14.05 4.00 11.05
C LYS A 133 13.27 5.07 11.81
N ALA A 134 13.75 6.30 11.81
CA ALA A 134 13.02 7.43 12.37
C ALA A 134 11.63 7.54 11.73
N GLY A 135 10.58 7.67 12.55
CA GLY A 135 9.18 7.72 12.09
C GLY A 135 8.55 6.37 11.75
N SER A 136 9.28 5.26 11.79
CA SER A 136 8.71 3.93 11.59
C SER A 136 8.01 3.40 12.85
N SER A 137 7.16 2.36 12.68
CA SER A 137 6.54 1.65 13.81
C SER A 137 7.56 0.97 14.73
N GLY A 138 8.75 0.63 14.22
CA GLY A 138 9.76 -0.15 14.92
C GLY A 138 9.42 -1.65 15.05
N ILE A 139 8.39 -2.15 14.36
CA ILE A 139 7.97 -3.57 14.43
C ILE A 139 9.12 -4.50 14.05
N ALA A 140 9.87 -4.19 13.00
CA ALA A 140 10.98 -5.01 12.51
C ALA A 140 12.20 -5.08 13.46
N SER A 141 12.22 -4.33 14.57
CA SER A 141 13.25 -4.45 15.60
C SER A 141 13.01 -5.57 16.63
N TYR A 142 11.81 -6.15 16.63
CA TYR A 142 11.46 -7.31 17.45
C TYR A 142 11.71 -8.61 16.69
N THR A 143 11.95 -9.70 17.42
CA THR A 143 11.72 -11.05 16.87
C THR A 143 10.22 -11.31 16.74
N GLU A 144 9.80 -12.30 15.92
CA GLU A 144 8.39 -12.65 15.79
C GLU A 144 7.78 -13.03 17.14
N GLU A 145 8.48 -13.83 17.95
CA GLU A 145 8.04 -14.22 19.29
C GLU A 145 7.89 -13.03 20.23
N GLU A 146 8.88 -12.13 20.27
CA GLU A 146 8.80 -10.92 21.11
C GLU A 146 7.64 -10.01 20.71
N TYR A 147 7.36 -9.92 19.39
CA TYR A 147 6.30 -9.07 18.89
C TYR A 147 4.92 -9.66 19.13
N VAL A 148 4.74 -10.94 18.80
CA VAL A 148 3.43 -11.62 18.83
C VAL A 148 3.04 -12.07 20.24
N GLU A 149 3.98 -12.71 20.96
CA GLU A 149 3.69 -13.43 22.20
C GLU A 149 4.13 -12.68 23.46
N ASN A 150 5.22 -11.88 23.37
CA ASN A 150 5.83 -11.23 24.53
C ASN A 150 5.51 -9.72 24.62
N GLY A 151 4.33 -9.31 24.12
CA GLY A 151 3.78 -7.98 24.31
C GLY A 151 4.36 -6.89 23.40
N GLY A 152 5.17 -7.23 22.40
CA GLY A 152 5.72 -6.27 21.43
C GLY A 152 4.65 -5.51 20.68
N HIS A 153 3.60 -6.21 20.23
CA HIS A 153 2.45 -5.61 19.57
C HIS A 153 1.76 -4.53 20.42
N ALA A 154 1.49 -4.83 21.69
CA ALA A 154 0.88 -3.86 22.62
C ALA A 154 1.77 -2.61 22.78
N ARG A 155 3.08 -2.80 22.98
CA ARG A 155 4.03 -1.68 23.09
C ARG A 155 4.06 -0.79 21.83
N VAL A 156 3.92 -1.40 20.65
CA VAL A 156 3.85 -0.63 19.39
C VAL A 156 2.54 0.14 19.30
N LEU A 157 1.41 -0.48 19.65
CA LEU A 157 0.10 0.20 19.70
C LEU A 157 0.09 1.42 20.62
N ASP A 158 0.79 1.35 21.76
CA ASP A 158 0.89 2.46 22.71
C ASP A 158 1.80 3.60 22.18
N LYS A 159 2.73 3.28 21.30
CA LYS A 159 3.72 4.22 20.74
C LYS A 159 3.25 4.95 19.50
N VAL A 160 2.49 4.29 18.62
CA VAL A 160 2.00 4.87 17.37
C VAL A 160 0.81 5.79 17.63
N GLY A 161 0.56 6.74 16.73
CA GLY A 161 -0.58 7.66 16.86
C GLY A 161 -1.94 6.94 16.86
N PRO A 162 -2.98 7.53 17.48
CA PRO A 162 -4.26 6.87 17.74
C PRO A 162 -4.97 6.37 16.48
N SER A 163 -4.89 7.10 15.38
CA SER A 163 -5.50 6.70 14.10
C SER A 163 -4.86 5.43 13.54
N TRP A 164 -3.53 5.33 13.60
CA TRP A 164 -2.82 4.14 13.15
C TRP A 164 -3.04 2.95 14.12
N ALA A 165 -2.98 3.19 15.43
CA ALA A 165 -3.28 2.16 16.43
C ALA A 165 -4.69 1.57 16.25
N ALA A 166 -5.69 2.38 15.88
CA ALA A 166 -7.05 1.92 15.66
C ALA A 166 -7.15 0.88 14.53
N THR A 167 -6.51 1.13 13.39
CA THR A 167 -6.51 0.19 12.26
C THR A 167 -5.54 -0.97 12.46
N MET A 168 -4.40 -0.74 13.12
CA MET A 168 -3.42 -1.79 13.43
C MET A 168 -4.03 -2.91 14.30
N ARG A 169 -5.01 -2.58 15.16
CA ARG A 169 -5.79 -3.59 15.91
C ARG A 169 -6.64 -4.50 15.03
N LEU A 170 -6.89 -4.10 13.78
CA LEU A 170 -7.60 -4.92 12.78
C LEU A 170 -6.65 -5.81 11.97
N ALA A 171 -5.35 -5.75 12.22
CA ALA A 171 -4.36 -6.58 11.57
C ALA A 171 -3.85 -7.69 12.51
N ASP A 172 -3.43 -8.79 11.92
CA ASP A 172 -2.80 -9.89 12.66
C ASP A 172 -1.37 -9.51 13.06
N PRO A 173 -0.96 -9.68 14.33
CA PRO A 173 0.39 -9.33 14.77
C PRO A 173 1.51 -10.05 14.01
N ARG A 174 1.32 -11.33 13.66
CA ARG A 174 2.32 -12.10 12.88
C ARG A 174 2.43 -11.57 11.46
N ALA A 175 1.31 -11.27 10.82
CA ALA A 175 1.28 -10.63 9.50
C ALA A 175 1.99 -9.27 9.51
N LEU A 176 1.72 -8.43 10.52
CA LEU A 176 2.39 -7.14 10.71
C LEU A 176 3.91 -7.30 10.83
N HIS A 177 4.36 -8.26 11.65
CA HIS A 177 5.78 -8.50 11.85
C HIS A 177 6.47 -8.98 10.56
N ARG A 178 5.95 -10.02 9.92
CA ARG A 178 6.53 -10.57 8.70
C ARG A 178 6.55 -9.56 7.55
N THR A 179 5.47 -8.80 7.39
CA THR A 179 5.42 -7.73 6.38
C THR A 179 6.43 -6.61 6.69
N ALA A 180 6.58 -6.22 7.96
CA ALA A 180 7.58 -5.22 8.36
C ALA A 180 9.01 -5.70 8.08
N ILE A 181 9.32 -6.98 8.32
CA ILE A 181 10.61 -7.60 7.94
C ILE A 181 10.78 -7.58 6.41
N GLY A 182 9.72 -7.88 5.66
CA GLY A 182 9.72 -7.80 4.19
C GLY A 182 10.06 -6.39 3.68
N LEU A 183 9.48 -5.35 4.28
CA LEU A 183 9.78 -3.96 3.95
C LEU A 183 11.23 -3.56 4.25
N VAL A 184 11.76 -3.99 5.39
CA VAL A 184 13.16 -3.73 5.77
C VAL A 184 14.13 -4.40 4.79
N ARG A 185 13.84 -5.64 4.43
CA ARG A 185 14.65 -6.41 3.46
C ARG A 185 14.55 -5.84 2.04
N GLY A 186 13.36 -5.37 1.67
CA GLY A 186 13.03 -5.01 0.30
C GLY A 186 12.97 -6.21 -0.64
N THR A 187 12.95 -5.93 -1.93
CA THR A 187 13.01 -6.91 -3.03
C THR A 187 14.37 -6.91 -3.74
N VAL A 188 14.62 -7.90 -4.58
CA VAL A 188 15.79 -7.96 -5.47
C VAL A 188 15.29 -8.27 -6.89
N PRO A 189 15.35 -7.31 -7.84
CA PRO A 189 15.79 -5.90 -7.69
C PRO A 189 14.98 -5.09 -6.66
N THR A 190 15.47 -3.91 -6.25
CA THR A 190 14.75 -3.04 -5.30
C THR A 190 13.44 -2.55 -5.90
N MET A 191 12.45 -2.19 -5.07
CA MET A 191 11.19 -1.59 -5.54
C MET A 191 11.44 -0.32 -6.35
N ARG A 192 12.49 0.47 -6.02
CA ARG A 192 12.94 1.61 -6.82
C ARG A 192 13.28 1.20 -8.25
N HIS A 193 14.16 0.22 -8.41
CA HIS A 193 14.58 -0.26 -9.72
C HIS A 193 13.40 -0.83 -10.51
N LEU A 194 12.53 -1.62 -9.86
CA LEU A 194 11.31 -2.10 -10.49
C LEU A 194 10.43 -0.95 -10.98
N LEU A 195 10.24 0.10 -10.15
CA LEU A 195 9.45 1.28 -10.52
C LEU A 195 10.03 2.03 -11.72
N GLU A 196 11.36 2.16 -11.79
CA GLU A 196 12.07 2.82 -12.90
C GLU A 196 11.85 2.10 -14.23
N GLU A 197 11.76 0.78 -14.22
CA GLU A 197 11.57 -0.05 -15.42
C GLU A 197 10.11 -0.10 -15.93
N LEU A 198 9.13 0.27 -15.11
CA LEU A 198 7.72 0.20 -15.51
C LEU A 198 7.42 1.18 -16.66
N THR A 199 6.50 0.75 -17.54
CA THR A 199 5.98 1.59 -18.63
C THR A 199 4.63 2.23 -18.35
N ALA A 200 3.95 1.82 -17.27
CA ALA A 200 2.71 2.41 -16.81
C ALA A 200 2.90 3.90 -16.43
N ASP A 201 1.84 4.70 -16.46
CA ASP A 201 1.87 6.06 -15.90
C ASP A 201 2.16 6.01 -14.39
N ARG A 202 3.14 6.80 -13.92
CA ARG A 202 3.65 6.75 -12.54
C ARG A 202 3.74 8.12 -11.93
N VAL A 203 3.01 8.28 -10.83
CA VAL A 203 3.07 9.47 -9.99
C VAL A 203 3.49 9.06 -8.59
N TYR A 204 4.50 9.74 -8.03
CA TYR A 204 4.94 9.56 -6.66
C TYR A 204 4.67 10.83 -5.84
N LEU A 205 3.85 10.74 -4.81
CA LEU A 205 3.56 11.83 -3.89
C LEU A 205 4.45 11.73 -2.66
N GLN A 206 5.27 12.77 -2.45
CA GLN A 206 6.14 12.94 -1.30
C GLN A 206 5.57 14.03 -0.38
N GLY A 207 5.28 13.73 0.86
CA GLY A 207 4.93 14.75 1.85
C GLY A 207 6.13 15.66 2.17
N ALA A 208 5.94 16.96 2.12
CA ALA A 208 7.02 17.92 2.38
C ALA A 208 7.62 17.80 3.80
N LEU A 209 6.86 17.23 4.76
CA LEU A 209 7.29 17.01 6.14
C LEU A 209 7.98 15.65 6.35
N SER A 210 7.99 14.78 5.36
CA SER A 210 8.67 13.45 5.41
C SER A 210 10.17 13.53 5.10
N GLY A 211 10.66 14.71 4.74
CA GLY A 211 12.04 14.92 4.29
C GLY A 211 12.21 14.78 2.77
N GLU A 212 13.44 14.79 2.32
CA GLU A 212 13.75 14.68 0.90
C GLU A 212 13.64 13.23 0.40
N LEU A 213 13.11 13.06 -0.81
CA LEU A 213 13.11 11.77 -1.50
C LEU A 213 14.51 11.50 -2.05
N VAL A 214 15.15 10.47 -1.52
CA VAL A 214 16.49 10.04 -1.96
C VAL A 214 16.46 9.72 -3.46
N ASN A 215 17.45 10.17 -4.21
CA ASN A 215 17.60 9.92 -5.65
C ASN A 215 16.35 10.30 -6.47
N ARG A 216 15.71 11.41 -6.12
CA ARG A 216 14.53 11.94 -6.80
C ARG A 216 14.77 12.13 -8.30
N GLU A 217 15.91 12.70 -8.66
CA GLU A 217 16.27 13.00 -10.05
C GLU A 217 16.34 11.74 -10.93
N GLU A 218 16.77 10.61 -10.36
CA GLU A 218 16.82 9.31 -11.05
C GLU A 218 15.40 8.82 -11.38
N LEU A 219 14.47 8.93 -10.44
CA LEU A 219 13.05 8.59 -10.66
C LEU A 219 12.43 9.48 -11.74
N GLU A 220 12.68 10.80 -11.70
CA GLU A 220 12.17 11.74 -12.69
C GLU A 220 12.76 11.47 -14.07
N ALA A 221 14.05 11.13 -14.15
CA ALA A 221 14.71 10.75 -15.41
C ALA A 221 14.14 9.44 -15.98
N ALA A 222 13.68 8.52 -15.12
CA ALA A 222 12.99 7.31 -15.53
C ALA A 222 11.52 7.54 -15.92
N GLY A 223 11.03 8.78 -15.86
CA GLY A 223 9.67 9.17 -16.23
C GLY A 223 8.63 9.03 -15.10
N VAL A 224 9.05 8.91 -13.85
CA VAL A 224 8.16 9.00 -12.69
C VAL A 224 7.91 10.48 -12.37
N ARG A 225 6.67 10.92 -12.39
CA ARG A 225 6.33 12.28 -11.96
C ARG A 225 6.33 12.37 -10.43
N VAL A 226 7.26 13.12 -9.87
CA VAL A 226 7.38 13.29 -8.42
C VAL A 226 6.75 14.61 -7.98
N VAL A 227 5.77 14.52 -7.07
CA VAL A 227 5.02 15.66 -6.54
C VAL A 227 5.31 15.83 -5.05
N THR A 228 5.87 16.97 -4.66
CA THR A 228 6.03 17.32 -3.25
C THR A 228 4.74 17.96 -2.73
N VAL A 229 4.10 17.34 -1.75
CA VAL A 229 2.80 17.75 -1.20
C VAL A 229 3.02 18.68 -0.01
N PRO A 230 2.67 19.97 -0.11
CA PRO A 230 2.91 20.94 0.95
C PRO A 230 2.06 20.63 2.19
N GLY A 231 2.66 20.80 3.38
CA GLY A 231 1.99 20.59 4.67
C GLY A 231 1.66 19.15 5.03
N ALA A 232 2.04 18.18 4.17
CA ALA A 232 1.79 16.78 4.41
C ALA A 232 3.04 16.04 4.89
N GLY A 233 2.84 15.05 5.77
CA GLY A 233 3.81 14.01 6.10
C GLY A 233 3.44 12.69 5.41
N HIS A 234 3.70 11.58 6.12
CA HIS A 234 3.49 10.23 5.58
C HIS A 234 2.02 9.91 5.21
N ASN A 235 1.06 10.57 5.83
CA ASN A 235 -0.37 10.32 5.62
C ASN A 235 -1.01 11.43 4.76
N VAL A 236 -0.54 11.63 3.54
CA VAL A 236 -1.02 12.65 2.59
C VAL A 236 -2.54 12.68 2.47
N MET A 237 -3.21 11.51 2.55
CA MET A 237 -4.67 11.39 2.45
C MET A 237 -5.41 12.12 3.58
N PHE A 238 -4.76 12.33 4.73
CA PHE A 238 -5.32 13.10 5.86
C PHE A 238 -4.76 14.52 5.93
N ASP A 239 -3.49 14.69 5.62
CA ASP A 239 -2.80 15.97 5.79
C ASP A 239 -3.11 16.96 4.67
N ASN A 240 -3.21 16.49 3.42
CA ASN A 240 -3.55 17.31 2.25
C ASN A 240 -4.34 16.50 1.21
N PRO A 241 -5.61 16.17 1.50
CA PRO A 241 -6.46 15.37 0.62
C PRO A 241 -6.71 16.02 -0.75
N ASP A 242 -6.69 17.35 -0.84
CA ASP A 242 -6.99 18.06 -2.08
C ASP A 242 -5.92 17.81 -3.16
N VAL A 243 -4.64 17.82 -2.78
CA VAL A 243 -3.56 17.50 -3.72
C VAL A 243 -3.65 16.02 -4.15
N LEU A 244 -3.90 15.11 -3.21
CA LEU A 244 -4.09 13.69 -3.56
C LEU A 244 -5.25 13.50 -4.55
N VAL A 245 -6.39 14.16 -4.31
CA VAL A 245 -7.56 14.10 -5.19
C VAL A 245 -7.24 14.63 -6.58
N ALA A 246 -6.53 15.78 -6.68
CA ALA A 246 -6.14 16.36 -7.96
C ALA A 246 -5.24 15.41 -8.76
N GLU A 247 -4.27 14.78 -8.10
CA GLU A 247 -3.36 13.82 -8.71
C GLU A 247 -4.08 12.54 -9.17
N VAL A 248 -4.96 11.99 -8.34
CA VAL A 248 -5.78 10.82 -8.69
C VAL A 248 -6.75 11.17 -9.84
N ALA A 249 -7.29 12.38 -9.87
CA ALA A 249 -8.16 12.82 -10.97
C ALA A 249 -7.42 13.05 -12.30
N GLY A 250 -6.07 13.13 -12.28
CA GLY A 250 -5.28 13.45 -13.47
C GLY A 250 -5.49 14.87 -13.98
N LYS A 251 -5.77 15.83 -13.09
CA LYS A 251 -6.10 17.23 -13.42
C LYS A 251 -4.92 18.21 -13.22
N VAL A 252 -3.70 17.69 -13.20
CA VAL A 252 -2.49 18.51 -13.00
C VAL A 252 -1.61 18.49 -14.24
#